data_e33c9c08d1f2bb6631e25f2c761d6706
#
_entry.id   e33c9c08d1f2bb6631e25f2c761d6706
#
_cell.length_a   1.000
_cell.length_b   1.000
_cell.length_c   1.000
_cell.angle_alpha   90.00
_cell.angle_beta   90.00
_cell.angle_gamma   90.00
#
_symmetry.space_group_name_H-M   'P 1'
#
loop_
_entity.id
_entity.type
_entity.pdbx_description
1 polymer ?
#
loop_
_entity_poly.entity_id
_entity_poly.type
_entity_poly.pdbx_seq_one_letter_code
_entity_poly.pdbx_strand_id
1 'polypeptide(L)'
;MTEKCARPEITVVIPCHNEAGALPGVLAAVPAGYRVIVVDNASTDETAAVASAAGVTVVAEPTPGYGSAVHAGVCAADTELVAVLDGDGSLDPGEIPRLAGELGPGVDMVAGRRRAVTRGAWPWHARAGNAVLAAVLRRRHGLPVHDLAAIRVLRRERLLALGPLHPRSGYPLALLLGAARAGWGVVERDVDYRPRTHGVSKVSGSVRGTLIAVRDFWSVL
;
A
#
# COMPACT_ATOMS: atom_id res chain seq x y z
N MET A 1 28.74 26.43 2.74
CA MET A 1 27.29 26.44 2.59
C MET A 1 26.87 25.00 2.29
N THR A 2 26.43 24.27 3.30
CA THR A 2 25.92 22.91 3.15
C THR A 2 24.52 23.02 2.56
N GLU A 3 24.36 22.65 1.29
CA GLU A 3 23.07 22.44 0.67
C GLU A 3 22.33 21.39 1.53
N LYS A 4 21.33 21.86 2.26
CA LYS A 4 20.43 21.00 3.00
C LYS A 4 19.65 20.24 1.94
N CYS A 5 20.06 19.00 1.63
CA CYS A 5 19.35 18.13 0.70
C CYS A 5 17.89 18.13 1.15
N ALA A 6 17.03 18.85 0.44
CA ALA A 6 15.61 18.91 0.75
C ALA A 6 15.09 17.45 0.70
N ARG A 7 14.48 16.99 1.78
CA ARG A 7 13.83 15.67 1.76
C ARG A 7 12.80 15.67 0.64
N PRO A 8 12.74 14.63 -0.19
CA PRO A 8 11.77 14.59 -1.27
C PRO A 8 10.36 14.72 -0.67
N GLU A 9 9.52 15.54 -1.30
CA GLU A 9 8.13 15.67 -0.90
C GLU A 9 7.39 14.35 -1.15
N ILE A 10 6.71 13.84 -0.13
CA ILE A 10 6.01 12.57 -0.15
C ILE A 10 4.54 12.79 0.19
N THR A 11 3.65 12.22 -0.61
CA THR A 11 2.25 12.06 -0.26
C THR A 11 2.00 10.64 0.22
N VAL A 12 1.46 10.49 1.43
CA VAL A 12 1.01 9.22 1.98
C VAL A 12 -0.44 9.00 1.57
N VAL A 13 -0.67 8.01 0.73
CA VAL A 13 -2.00 7.60 0.26
C VAL A 13 -2.48 6.44 1.13
N ILE A 14 -3.61 6.64 1.79
CA ILE A 14 -4.20 5.67 2.72
C ILE A 14 -5.59 5.29 2.20
N PRO A 15 -5.71 4.17 1.46
CA PRO A 15 -7.01 3.65 1.05
C PRO A 15 -7.75 3.11 2.26
N CYS A 16 -8.97 3.59 2.49
CA CYS A 16 -9.81 3.22 3.63
C CYS A 16 -11.19 2.72 3.20
N HIS A 17 -11.68 1.69 3.87
CA HIS A 17 -13.06 1.25 3.79
C HIS A 17 -13.50 0.72 5.16
N ASN A 18 -14.29 1.51 5.89
CA ASN A 18 -14.73 1.23 7.26
C ASN A 18 -13.53 1.03 8.22
N GLU A 19 -12.70 2.08 8.35
CA GLU A 19 -11.49 2.10 9.20
C GLU A 19 -11.54 3.24 10.24
N ALA A 20 -12.73 3.79 10.54
CA ALA A 20 -12.89 4.92 11.47
C ALA A 20 -12.19 4.69 12.82
N GLY A 21 -12.19 3.45 13.33
CA GLY A 21 -11.57 3.13 14.62
C GLY A 21 -10.03 3.04 14.60
N ALA A 22 -9.44 2.67 13.47
CA ALA A 22 -7.99 2.54 13.33
C ALA A 22 -7.32 3.84 12.86
N LEU A 23 -8.02 4.59 12.03
CA LEU A 23 -7.50 5.72 11.29
C LEU A 23 -6.85 6.82 12.16
N PRO A 24 -7.41 7.22 13.33
CA PRO A 24 -6.76 8.22 14.17
C PRO A 24 -5.34 7.85 14.58
N GLY A 25 -5.11 6.59 14.96
CA GLY A 25 -3.79 6.08 15.33
C GLY A 25 -2.82 6.05 14.16
N VAL A 26 -3.31 5.67 12.97
CA VAL A 26 -2.51 5.68 11.73
C VAL A 26 -2.09 7.10 11.37
N LEU A 27 -3.03 8.05 11.38
CA LEU A 27 -2.75 9.46 11.05
C LEU A 27 -1.77 10.10 12.02
N ALA A 28 -1.91 9.83 13.32
CA ALA A 28 -1.01 10.34 14.35
C ALA A 28 0.42 9.81 14.22
N ALA A 29 0.61 8.63 13.61
CA ALA A 29 1.92 8.02 13.40
C ALA A 29 2.60 8.46 12.09
N VAL A 30 1.90 9.16 11.19
CA VAL A 30 2.52 9.69 9.96
C VAL A 30 3.56 10.76 10.35
N PRO A 31 4.80 10.65 9.86
CA PRO A 31 5.84 11.63 10.18
C PRO A 31 5.46 13.05 9.74
N ALA A 32 5.80 14.04 10.57
CA ALA A 32 5.53 15.43 10.28
C ALA A 32 6.18 15.88 8.95
N GLY A 33 5.46 16.73 8.22
CA GLY A 33 5.91 17.28 6.94
C GLY A 33 5.53 16.43 5.71
N TYR A 34 4.90 15.29 5.88
CA TYR A 34 4.31 14.54 4.76
C TYR A 34 2.87 14.99 4.50
N ARG A 35 2.50 15.05 3.23
CA ARG A 35 1.11 15.24 2.83
C ARG A 35 0.37 13.92 3.02
N VAL A 36 -0.88 13.98 3.45
CA VAL A 36 -1.71 12.79 3.65
C VAL A 36 -2.98 12.91 2.83
N ILE A 37 -3.27 11.87 2.07
CA ILE A 37 -4.53 11.68 1.36
C ILE A 37 -5.17 10.41 1.88
N VAL A 38 -6.30 10.53 2.56
CA VAL A 38 -7.18 9.42 2.88
C VAL A 38 -8.16 9.25 1.73
N VAL A 39 -8.21 8.06 1.15
CA VAL A 39 -9.19 7.74 0.13
C VAL A 39 -10.31 6.94 0.76
N ASP A 40 -11.47 7.56 0.90
CA ASP A 40 -12.68 6.90 1.38
C ASP A 40 -13.31 6.08 0.25
N ASN A 41 -13.16 4.77 0.32
CA ASN A 41 -13.64 3.84 -0.69
C ASN A 41 -15.03 3.28 -0.31
N ALA A 42 -16.04 4.11 -0.44
CA ALA A 42 -17.44 3.75 -0.15
C ALA A 42 -17.63 3.23 1.29
N SER A 43 -17.05 3.88 2.29
CA SER A 43 -17.30 3.55 3.70
C SER A 43 -18.75 3.85 4.10
N THR A 44 -19.23 3.09 5.07
CA THR A 44 -20.56 3.23 5.69
C THR A 44 -20.48 3.68 7.15
N ASP A 45 -19.25 3.82 7.66
CA ASP A 45 -18.93 4.33 8.99
C ASP A 45 -18.41 5.77 8.91
N GLU A 46 -17.93 6.31 10.03
CA GLU A 46 -17.42 7.68 10.13
C GLU A 46 -15.99 7.88 9.56
N THR A 47 -15.48 6.99 8.72
CA THR A 47 -14.10 7.05 8.18
C THR A 47 -13.79 8.40 7.56
N ALA A 48 -14.64 8.91 6.67
CA ALA A 48 -14.43 10.19 6.00
C ALA A 48 -14.49 11.38 6.97
N ALA A 49 -15.41 11.33 7.94
CA ALA A 49 -15.54 12.37 8.96
C ALA A 49 -14.31 12.42 9.88
N VAL A 50 -13.79 11.27 10.30
CA VAL A 50 -12.58 11.13 11.11
C VAL A 50 -11.37 11.71 10.36
N ALA A 51 -11.20 11.37 9.08
CA ALA A 51 -10.12 11.91 8.26
C ALA A 51 -10.21 13.43 8.11
N SER A 52 -11.41 13.95 7.81
CA SER A 52 -11.65 15.39 7.68
C SER A 52 -11.36 16.14 8.98
N ALA A 53 -11.78 15.59 10.12
CA ALA A 53 -11.53 16.17 11.44
C ALA A 53 -10.03 16.21 11.79
N ALA A 54 -9.23 15.29 11.26
CA ALA A 54 -7.77 15.29 11.39
C ALA A 54 -7.08 16.33 10.47
N GLY A 55 -7.83 17.04 9.63
CA GLY A 55 -7.29 18.08 8.75
C GLY A 55 -6.51 17.54 7.54
N VAL A 56 -6.65 16.27 7.20
CA VAL A 56 -6.02 15.66 6.02
C VAL A 56 -6.93 15.74 4.80
N THR A 57 -6.34 15.65 3.61
CA THR A 57 -7.12 15.62 2.37
C THR A 57 -7.92 14.32 2.28
N VAL A 58 -9.22 14.44 2.01
CA VAL A 58 -10.10 13.28 1.79
C VAL A 58 -10.53 13.23 0.33
N VAL A 59 -10.33 12.08 -0.30
CA VAL A 59 -10.79 11.78 -1.67
C VAL A 59 -11.86 10.71 -1.59
N ALA A 60 -13.03 10.97 -2.14
CA ALA A 60 -14.08 9.97 -2.23
C ALA A 60 -13.91 9.13 -3.50
N GLU A 61 -13.82 7.81 -3.37
CA GLU A 61 -13.80 6.86 -4.50
C GLU A 61 -15.02 5.93 -4.39
N PRO A 62 -16.07 6.19 -5.19
CA PRO A 62 -17.32 5.43 -5.11
C PRO A 62 -17.20 4.01 -5.68
N THR A 63 -16.21 3.74 -6.53
CA THR A 63 -16.00 2.41 -7.09
C THR A 63 -15.33 1.50 -6.05
N PRO A 64 -16.04 0.51 -5.49
CA PRO A 64 -15.46 -0.35 -4.47
C PRO A 64 -14.24 -1.12 -4.97
N GLY A 65 -13.14 -1.04 -4.23
CA GLY A 65 -11.94 -1.81 -4.52
C GLY A 65 -10.65 -1.13 -4.11
N TYR A 66 -9.73 -1.91 -3.56
CA TYR A 66 -8.44 -1.44 -3.08
C TYR A 66 -7.64 -0.69 -4.18
N GLY A 67 -7.60 -1.28 -5.38
CA GLY A 67 -6.88 -0.68 -6.50
C GLY A 67 -7.48 0.63 -6.98
N SER A 68 -8.83 0.73 -7.02
CA SER A 68 -9.53 1.98 -7.35
C SER A 68 -9.17 3.07 -6.35
N ALA A 69 -9.21 2.76 -5.05
CA ALA A 69 -8.86 3.71 -4.00
C ALA A 69 -7.39 4.16 -4.08
N VAL A 70 -6.45 3.23 -4.27
CA VAL A 70 -5.03 3.59 -4.45
C VAL A 70 -4.85 4.49 -5.66
N HIS A 71 -5.45 4.13 -6.80
CA HIS A 71 -5.33 4.92 -8.03
C HIS A 71 -5.89 6.34 -7.85
N ALA A 72 -7.07 6.49 -7.26
CA ALA A 72 -7.67 7.79 -6.98
C ALA A 72 -6.75 8.67 -6.09
N GLY A 73 -6.17 8.10 -5.04
CA GLY A 73 -5.25 8.82 -4.16
C GLY A 73 -3.94 9.22 -4.85
N VAL A 74 -3.38 8.35 -5.69
CA VAL A 74 -2.17 8.63 -6.46
C VAL A 74 -2.42 9.72 -7.52
N CYS A 75 -3.58 9.70 -8.17
CA CYS A 75 -3.97 10.76 -9.10
C CYS A 75 -4.12 12.12 -8.40
N ALA A 76 -4.68 12.14 -7.19
CA ALA A 76 -4.87 13.34 -6.39
C ALA A 76 -3.57 13.88 -5.75
N ALA A 77 -2.52 13.04 -5.62
CA ALA A 77 -1.23 13.46 -5.13
C ALA A 77 -0.54 14.41 -6.12
N ASP A 78 0.26 15.34 -5.62
CA ASP A 78 1.02 16.31 -6.41
C ASP A 78 2.53 16.30 -6.12
N THR A 79 2.99 15.35 -5.31
CA THR A 79 4.41 15.18 -4.94
C THR A 79 5.14 14.22 -5.88
N GLU A 80 6.47 14.31 -5.91
CA GLU A 80 7.31 13.39 -6.69
C GLU A 80 7.17 11.94 -6.23
N LEU A 81 7.12 11.74 -4.92
CA LEU A 81 7.02 10.42 -4.32
C LEU A 81 5.64 10.20 -3.70
N VAL A 82 5.18 8.96 -3.78
CA VAL A 82 4.00 8.50 -3.06
C VAL A 82 4.36 7.30 -2.19
N ALA A 83 3.79 7.28 -0.99
CA ALA A 83 3.79 6.13 -0.11
C ALA A 83 2.36 5.58 -0.01
N VAL A 84 2.16 4.31 -0.30
CA VAL A 84 0.85 3.66 -0.14
C VAL A 84 0.90 2.81 1.11
N LEU A 85 -0.06 2.98 2.01
CA LEU A 85 -0.14 2.35 3.32
C LEU A 85 -1.59 2.01 3.66
N ASP A 86 -1.83 0.82 4.24
CA ASP A 86 -3.16 0.42 4.67
C ASP A 86 -3.62 1.21 5.93
N GLY A 87 -4.91 1.58 5.99
CA GLY A 87 -5.51 2.39 7.07
C GLY A 87 -5.90 1.63 8.33
N ASP A 88 -5.55 0.34 8.45
CA ASP A 88 -6.00 -0.58 9.51
C ASP A 88 -5.08 -0.67 10.74
N GLY A 89 -3.98 0.09 10.74
CA GLY A 89 -3.00 0.12 11.82
C GLY A 89 -2.09 -1.10 11.91
N SER A 90 -2.09 -1.98 10.90
CA SER A 90 -1.21 -3.16 10.88
C SER A 90 0.24 -2.84 10.51
N LEU A 91 0.48 -1.68 9.93
CA LEU A 91 1.79 -1.18 9.52
C LEU A 91 2.09 0.16 10.19
N ASP A 92 3.35 0.43 10.43
CA ASP A 92 3.80 1.67 11.03
C ASP A 92 4.17 2.72 9.97
N PRO A 93 3.44 3.86 9.88
CA PRO A 93 3.80 4.95 8.96
C PRO A 93 5.22 5.51 9.21
N GLY A 94 5.76 5.34 10.41
CA GLY A 94 7.13 5.72 10.77
C GLY A 94 8.22 5.01 9.95
N GLU A 95 7.88 3.93 9.24
CA GLU A 95 8.79 3.24 8.31
C GLU A 95 9.00 4.00 7.00
N ILE A 96 8.08 4.90 6.62
CA ILE A 96 8.12 5.60 5.32
C ILE A 96 9.44 6.35 5.09
N PRO A 97 10.00 7.12 6.05
CA PRO A 97 11.28 7.82 5.84
C PRO A 97 12.45 6.89 5.52
N ARG A 98 12.50 5.73 6.19
CA ARG A 98 13.53 4.72 5.97
C ARG A 98 13.41 4.10 4.57
N LEU A 99 12.19 3.75 4.17
CA LEU A 99 11.93 3.20 2.85
C LEU A 99 12.19 4.24 1.76
N ALA A 100 11.78 5.49 1.95
CA ALA A 100 12.01 6.57 0.99
C ALA A 100 13.50 6.86 0.79
N GLY A 101 14.32 6.73 1.84
CA GLY A 101 15.76 6.90 1.76
C GLY A 101 16.48 5.88 0.87
N GLU A 102 15.83 4.79 0.51
CA GLU A 102 16.36 3.78 -0.41
C GLU A 102 16.06 4.09 -1.89
N LEU A 103 15.17 5.07 -2.16
CA LEU A 103 14.91 5.52 -3.51
C LEU A 103 16.08 6.35 -4.02
N GLY A 104 16.84 5.80 -4.93
CA GLY A 104 18.01 6.43 -5.54
C GLY A 104 18.09 6.12 -7.02
N PRO A 105 19.24 6.37 -7.64
CA PRO A 105 19.47 6.00 -9.04
C PRO A 105 19.22 4.50 -9.27
N GLY A 106 18.35 4.18 -10.21
CA GLY A 106 18.01 2.80 -10.55
C GLY A 106 17.02 2.12 -9.61
N VAL A 107 16.47 2.81 -8.58
CA VAL A 107 15.43 2.29 -7.71
C VAL A 107 14.15 3.09 -7.93
N ASP A 108 13.12 2.45 -8.47
CA ASP A 108 11.82 3.06 -8.77
C ASP A 108 10.78 2.81 -7.69
N MET A 109 10.92 1.70 -6.95
CA MET A 109 10.00 1.31 -5.89
C MET A 109 10.73 0.59 -4.74
N VAL A 110 10.39 0.96 -3.52
CA VAL A 110 10.75 0.22 -2.30
C VAL A 110 9.52 -0.45 -1.73
N ALA A 111 9.54 -1.76 -1.63
CA ALA A 111 8.47 -2.62 -1.17
C ALA A 111 8.72 -3.07 0.28
N GLY A 112 7.75 -2.86 1.17
CA GLY A 112 7.82 -3.33 2.55
C GLY A 112 7.37 -4.78 2.67
N ARG A 113 8.27 -5.69 3.01
CA ARG A 113 7.97 -7.10 3.29
C ARG A 113 7.48 -7.26 4.71
N ARG A 114 6.29 -7.80 4.88
CA ARG A 114 5.69 -8.00 6.20
C ARG A 114 6.42 -9.05 7.02
N ARG A 115 6.81 -8.66 8.22
CA ARG A 115 7.33 -9.54 9.27
C ARG A 115 6.37 -9.54 10.44
N ALA A 116 5.60 -10.61 10.58
CA ALA A 116 4.64 -10.73 11.67
C ALA A 116 5.36 -10.67 13.03
N VAL A 117 5.07 -9.63 13.85
CA VAL A 117 5.68 -9.43 15.17
C VAL A 117 5.09 -10.35 16.23
N THR A 118 3.87 -10.88 16.01
CA THR A 118 3.21 -11.83 16.90
C THR A 118 2.65 -13.02 16.13
N ARG A 119 2.55 -14.18 16.81
CA ARG A 119 1.87 -15.35 16.23
C ARG A 119 0.40 -15.00 15.97
N GLY A 120 -0.08 -15.25 14.75
CA GLY A 120 -1.49 -14.99 14.38
C GLY A 120 -1.76 -13.61 13.78
N ALA A 121 -0.81 -12.66 13.80
CA ALA A 121 -0.97 -11.37 13.12
C ALA A 121 -1.28 -11.53 11.63
N TRP A 122 -0.79 -12.59 11.01
CA TRP A 122 -1.01 -12.92 9.61
C TRP A 122 -1.48 -14.38 9.45
N PRO A 123 -2.72 -14.65 8.98
CA PRO A 123 -3.23 -16.00 8.80
C PRO A 123 -2.33 -16.85 7.91
N TRP A 124 -2.11 -18.12 8.30
CA TRP A 124 -1.16 -18.99 7.60
C TRP A 124 -1.49 -19.22 6.12
N HIS A 125 -2.80 -19.35 5.77
CA HIS A 125 -3.25 -19.52 4.39
C HIS A 125 -2.97 -18.30 3.53
N ALA A 126 -3.15 -17.09 4.08
CA ALA A 126 -2.82 -15.83 3.39
C ALA A 126 -1.30 -15.71 3.18
N ARG A 127 -0.48 -16.13 4.17
CA ARG A 127 0.97 -16.22 4.04
C ARG A 127 1.40 -17.20 2.95
N ALA A 128 0.78 -18.38 2.92
CA ALA A 128 1.09 -19.39 1.92
C ALA A 128 0.76 -18.90 0.50
N GLY A 129 -0.43 -18.34 0.30
CA GLY A 129 -0.83 -17.74 -0.98
C GLY A 129 0.12 -16.64 -1.43
N ASN A 130 0.46 -15.71 -0.52
CA ASN A 130 1.43 -14.65 -0.78
C ASN A 130 2.81 -15.20 -1.18
N ALA A 131 3.31 -16.23 -0.47
CA ALA A 131 4.60 -16.84 -0.77
C ALA A 131 4.64 -17.50 -2.16
N VAL A 132 3.53 -18.15 -2.58
CA VAL A 132 3.39 -18.72 -3.92
C VAL A 132 3.45 -17.64 -4.99
N LEU A 133 2.67 -16.54 -4.84
CA LEU A 133 2.66 -15.43 -5.79
C LEU A 133 4.03 -14.74 -5.87
N ALA A 134 4.65 -14.49 -4.73
CA ALA A 134 6.01 -13.93 -4.68
C ALA A 134 7.04 -14.87 -5.33
N ALA A 135 6.91 -16.19 -5.18
CA ALA A 135 7.79 -17.14 -5.86
C ALA A 135 7.60 -17.11 -7.38
N VAL A 136 6.37 -16.94 -7.88
CA VAL A 136 6.10 -16.76 -9.32
C VAL A 136 6.78 -15.48 -9.82
N LEU A 137 6.62 -14.35 -9.10
CA LEU A 137 7.26 -13.08 -9.47
C LEU A 137 8.78 -13.20 -9.54
N ARG A 138 9.42 -13.86 -8.57
CA ARG A 138 10.87 -14.10 -8.60
C ARG A 138 11.31 -14.98 -9.76
N ARG A 139 10.63 -16.13 -9.95
CA ARG A 139 11.08 -17.13 -10.91
C ARG A 139 10.78 -16.76 -12.35
N ARG A 140 9.64 -16.12 -12.63
CA ARG A 140 9.20 -15.81 -13.99
C ARG A 140 9.51 -14.40 -14.43
N HIS A 141 9.60 -13.46 -13.47
CA HIS A 141 9.75 -12.03 -13.78
C HIS A 141 11.01 -11.41 -13.19
N GLY A 142 11.85 -12.19 -12.50
CA GLY A 142 13.14 -11.71 -11.97
C GLY A 142 13.03 -10.67 -10.84
N LEU A 143 11.83 -10.41 -10.29
CA LEU A 143 11.66 -9.44 -9.21
C LEU A 143 12.19 -9.99 -7.88
N PRO A 144 13.04 -9.26 -7.14
CA PRO A 144 13.61 -9.73 -5.88
C PRO A 144 12.63 -9.51 -4.70
N VAL A 145 11.38 -9.99 -4.82
CA VAL A 145 10.34 -9.79 -3.80
C VAL A 145 9.88 -11.10 -3.16
N HIS A 146 9.57 -11.06 -1.86
CA HIS A 146 9.08 -12.20 -1.07
C HIS A 146 7.67 -11.95 -0.51
N ASP A 147 7.16 -10.72 -0.71
CA ASP A 147 5.82 -10.29 -0.33
C ASP A 147 5.21 -9.43 -1.44
N LEU A 148 3.88 -9.44 -1.56
CA LEU A 148 3.16 -8.53 -2.45
C LEU A 148 3.19 -7.07 -1.95
N ALA A 149 3.79 -6.84 -0.80
CA ALA A 149 3.99 -5.59 -0.11
C ALA A 149 2.68 -4.83 0.24
N ALA A 150 2.47 -4.56 1.52
CA ALA A 150 1.34 -3.76 2.00
C ALA A 150 1.71 -2.28 2.22
N ILE A 151 3.01 -1.97 2.34
CA ILE A 151 3.54 -0.60 2.29
C ILE A 151 4.52 -0.48 1.11
N ARG A 152 4.42 0.60 0.35
CA ARG A 152 5.26 0.86 -0.82
C ARG A 152 5.59 2.34 -0.89
N VAL A 153 6.85 2.65 -1.21
CA VAL A 153 7.27 4.01 -1.54
C VAL A 153 7.83 4.00 -2.95
N LEU A 154 7.34 4.88 -3.81
CA LEU A 154 7.69 4.85 -5.23
C LEU A 154 7.51 6.22 -5.90
N ARG A 155 8.08 6.38 -7.09
CA ARG A 155 7.91 7.57 -7.92
C ARG A 155 6.51 7.61 -8.52
N ARG A 156 5.77 8.69 -8.22
CA ARG A 156 4.37 8.86 -8.67
C ARG A 156 4.22 8.75 -10.18
N GLU A 157 5.08 9.43 -10.94
CA GLU A 157 5.01 9.41 -12.41
C GLU A 157 5.21 8.02 -12.99
N ARG A 158 6.13 7.24 -12.39
CA ARG A 158 6.35 5.85 -12.82
C ARG A 158 5.10 5.00 -12.62
N LEU A 159 4.40 5.17 -11.49
CA LEU A 159 3.16 4.45 -11.22
C LEU A 159 2.05 4.84 -12.21
N LEU A 160 1.87 6.13 -12.47
CA LEU A 160 0.86 6.60 -13.42
C LEU A 160 1.15 6.15 -14.85
N ALA A 161 2.43 6.04 -15.23
CA ALA A 161 2.85 5.55 -16.55
C ALA A 161 2.52 4.07 -16.79
N LEU A 162 2.26 3.27 -15.76
CA LEU A 162 1.77 1.89 -15.93
C LEU A 162 0.31 1.84 -16.42
N GLY A 163 -0.40 2.97 -16.35
CA GLY A 163 -1.81 3.03 -16.67
C GLY A 163 -2.71 2.39 -15.59
N PRO A 164 -3.99 2.17 -15.90
CA PRO A 164 -4.93 1.56 -14.98
C PRO A 164 -4.52 0.13 -14.63
N LEU A 165 -4.36 -0.13 -13.34
CA LEU A 165 -4.09 -1.45 -12.79
C LEU A 165 -5.40 -2.12 -12.33
N HIS A 166 -5.29 -3.36 -11.82
CA HIS A 166 -6.46 -4.11 -11.34
C HIS A 166 -7.21 -3.32 -10.24
N PRO A 167 -8.54 -3.09 -10.36
CA PRO A 167 -9.27 -2.17 -9.47
C PRO A 167 -9.45 -2.69 -8.04
N ARG A 168 -9.32 -4.01 -7.82
CA ARG A 168 -9.56 -4.63 -6.50
C ARG A 168 -8.29 -5.25 -5.92
N SER A 169 -8.44 -6.38 -5.22
CA SER A 169 -7.36 -7.08 -4.49
C SER A 169 -6.22 -7.60 -5.37
N GLY A 170 -6.39 -7.67 -6.68
CA GLY A 170 -5.32 -7.97 -7.63
C GLY A 170 -4.30 -6.85 -7.84
N TYR A 171 -4.59 -5.62 -7.36
CA TYR A 171 -3.74 -4.44 -7.56
C TYR A 171 -2.26 -4.64 -7.16
N PRO A 172 -1.93 -5.20 -5.96
CA PRO A 172 -0.53 -5.38 -5.58
C PRO A 172 0.25 -6.28 -6.56
N LEU A 173 -0.39 -7.34 -7.04
CA LEU A 173 0.21 -8.25 -8.03
C LEU A 173 0.34 -7.57 -9.39
N ALA A 174 -0.70 -6.85 -9.85
CA ALA A 174 -0.69 -6.11 -11.11
C ALA A 174 0.42 -5.04 -11.12
N LEU A 175 0.61 -4.33 -10.01
CA LEU A 175 1.69 -3.34 -9.86
C LEU A 175 3.07 -4.00 -10.02
N LEU A 176 3.33 -5.09 -9.30
CA LEU A 176 4.61 -5.79 -9.38
C LEU A 176 4.87 -6.36 -10.77
N LEU A 177 3.87 -6.91 -11.44
CA LEU A 177 3.98 -7.37 -12.83
C LEU A 177 4.21 -6.20 -13.80
N GLY A 178 3.53 -5.09 -13.61
CA GLY A 178 3.74 -3.87 -14.38
C GLY A 178 5.16 -3.33 -14.20
N ALA A 179 5.64 -3.27 -12.96
CA ALA A 179 7.00 -2.87 -12.62
C ALA A 179 8.05 -3.76 -13.30
N ALA A 180 7.84 -5.09 -13.27
CA ALA A 180 8.73 -6.04 -13.95
C ALA A 180 8.77 -5.81 -15.47
N ARG A 181 7.60 -5.67 -16.11
CA ARG A 181 7.49 -5.42 -17.56
C ARG A 181 8.10 -4.09 -17.97
N ALA A 182 8.02 -3.08 -17.12
CA ALA A 182 8.57 -1.75 -17.32
C ALA A 182 10.06 -1.65 -16.91
N GLY A 183 10.69 -2.74 -16.47
CA GLY A 183 12.10 -2.79 -16.08
C GLY A 183 12.44 -1.96 -14.84
N TRP A 184 11.51 -1.83 -13.88
CA TRP A 184 11.76 -1.05 -12.66
C TRP A 184 12.80 -1.69 -11.75
N GLY A 185 13.63 -0.85 -11.16
CA GLY A 185 14.42 -1.24 -10.00
C GLY A 185 13.51 -1.34 -8.77
N VAL A 186 13.32 -2.57 -8.29
CA VAL A 186 12.50 -2.85 -7.10
C VAL A 186 13.39 -3.36 -5.97
N VAL A 187 13.31 -2.71 -4.81
CA VAL A 187 14.02 -3.10 -3.59
C VAL A 187 13.02 -3.53 -2.53
N GLU A 188 13.28 -4.64 -1.86
CA GLU A 188 12.44 -5.11 -0.75
C GLU A 188 13.13 -4.87 0.59
N ARG A 189 12.38 -4.40 1.60
CA ARG A 189 12.85 -4.21 2.97
C ARG A 189 11.85 -4.78 3.97
N ASP A 190 12.35 -5.42 5.02
CA ASP A 190 11.49 -5.94 6.07
C ASP A 190 10.84 -4.79 6.85
N VAL A 191 9.55 -4.93 7.13
CA VAL A 191 8.74 -4.03 7.96
C VAL A 191 7.92 -4.84 8.96
N ASP A 192 7.74 -4.32 10.15
CA ASP A 192 6.92 -4.93 11.18
C ASP A 192 5.46 -4.99 10.74
N TYR A 193 4.85 -6.17 10.88
CA TYR A 193 3.44 -6.38 10.63
C TYR A 193 2.73 -6.78 11.92
N ARG A 194 1.85 -5.92 12.39
CA ARG A 194 1.09 -6.06 13.64
C ARG A 194 -0.32 -6.55 13.36
N PRO A 195 -1.02 -7.11 14.36
CA PRO A 195 -2.45 -7.30 14.26
C PRO A 195 -3.15 -5.96 13.98
N ARG A 196 -4.23 -5.98 13.21
CA ARG A 196 -5.08 -4.81 13.00
C ARG A 196 -5.54 -4.26 14.35
N THR A 197 -5.60 -2.94 14.47
CA THR A 197 -6.09 -2.32 15.71
C THR A 197 -7.60 -2.42 15.83
N HIS A 198 -8.32 -2.41 14.69
CA HIS A 198 -9.78 -2.53 14.64
C HIS A 198 -10.24 -3.33 13.40
N GLY A 199 -11.45 -3.89 13.47
CA GLY A 199 -12.09 -4.58 12.37
C GLY A 199 -11.49 -5.94 12.01
N VAL A 200 -11.98 -6.52 10.89
CA VAL A 200 -11.52 -7.80 10.34
C VAL A 200 -11.07 -7.63 8.90
N SER A 201 -10.09 -8.44 8.48
CA SER A 201 -9.60 -8.38 7.09
C SER A 201 -10.72 -8.68 6.09
N LYS A 202 -10.95 -7.78 5.14
CA LYS A 202 -11.93 -7.93 4.07
C LYS A 202 -11.49 -8.94 3.00
N VAL A 203 -10.20 -9.21 2.92
CA VAL A 203 -9.61 -10.18 1.99
C VAL A 203 -9.48 -11.56 2.64
N SER A 204 -8.84 -11.66 3.80
CA SER A 204 -8.53 -12.95 4.46
C SER A 204 -9.44 -13.27 5.65
N GLY A 205 -10.33 -12.37 6.03
CA GLY A 205 -11.25 -12.53 7.17
C GLY A 205 -12.52 -13.31 6.86
N SER A 206 -12.78 -13.67 5.59
CA SER A 206 -13.92 -14.48 5.19
C SER A 206 -13.61 -15.40 4.01
N VAL A 207 -14.33 -16.51 3.90
CA VAL A 207 -14.20 -17.46 2.77
C VAL A 207 -14.52 -16.74 1.44
N ARG A 208 -15.59 -15.92 1.43
CA ARG A 208 -15.98 -15.15 0.25
C ARG A 208 -14.90 -14.14 -0.17
N GLY A 209 -14.32 -13.41 0.77
CA GLY A 209 -13.21 -12.48 0.50
C GLY A 209 -11.99 -13.19 -0.07
N THR A 210 -11.63 -14.35 0.49
CA THR A 210 -10.52 -15.18 0.00
C THR A 210 -10.76 -15.67 -1.43
N LEU A 211 -11.96 -16.15 -1.77
CA LEU A 211 -12.29 -16.60 -3.12
C LEU A 211 -12.24 -15.43 -4.14
N ILE A 212 -12.75 -14.26 -3.76
CA ILE A 212 -12.67 -13.07 -4.60
C ILE A 212 -11.19 -12.70 -4.84
N ALA A 213 -10.35 -12.70 -3.81
CA ALA A 213 -8.93 -12.38 -3.95
C ALA A 213 -8.21 -13.39 -4.86
N VAL A 214 -8.48 -14.68 -4.71
CA VAL A 214 -7.93 -15.72 -5.60
C VAL A 214 -8.33 -15.46 -7.05
N ARG A 215 -9.61 -15.19 -7.31
CA ARG A 215 -10.09 -14.85 -8.66
C ARG A 215 -9.41 -13.60 -9.21
N ASP A 216 -9.27 -12.55 -8.40
CA ASP A 216 -8.60 -11.32 -8.80
C ASP A 216 -7.12 -11.55 -9.14
N PHE A 217 -6.41 -12.40 -8.38
CA PHE A 217 -5.03 -12.77 -8.69
C PHE A 217 -4.91 -13.57 -9.99
N TRP A 218 -5.82 -14.52 -10.23
CA TRP A 218 -5.85 -15.28 -11.48
C TRP A 218 -6.13 -14.40 -12.71
N SER A 219 -6.92 -13.34 -12.56
CA SER A 219 -7.20 -12.42 -13.68
C SER A 219 -6.01 -11.52 -14.05
N VAL A 220 -4.99 -11.48 -13.21
CA VAL A 220 -3.78 -10.66 -13.39
C VAL A 220 -2.62 -11.48 -13.94
N LEU A 221 -2.57 -12.80 -13.66
CA LEU A 221 -1.52 -13.72 -14.12
C LEU A 221 -1.72 -14.13 -15.59
#